data_e3025e6c4e8b4b47cf088dcacb0cbf07
#
_entry.id   e3025e6c4e8b4b47cf088dcacb0cbf07
#
_cell.length_a   1.000
_cell.length_b   1.000
_cell.length_c   1.000
_cell.angle_alpha   90.00
_cell.angle_beta   90.00
_cell.angle_gamma   90.00
#
_symmetry.space_group_name_H-M   'P 1'
#
loop_
_entity.id
_entity.type
_entity.pdbx_description
1 polymer ?
#
loop_
_entity_poly.entity_id
_entity_poly.type
_entity_poly.pdbx_seq_one_letter_code
_entity_poly.pdbx_strand_id
1 'polypeptide(L)'
;MATRNVTMVVDRKHYEDFTERMMDLTPSTMTEYSKVNMYLHHDGYPEWQGIQLANWLQANPFQDSSRVAAKLVHDHYYDSCYLYNNPNQIDHQYTYILFVGDGETLILCYDQYSNRQVFLMTPQEVLNKYMEDMDYTDFAGGEIRNDRQVMVYTSDSPKKDSTCNYSGLRSTKSYTD
;
A
#
# COMPACT_ATOMS: atom_id res chain seq x y z
N MET A 1 -3.65 1.78 21.16
CA MET A 1 -2.21 1.54 20.85
C MET A 1 -2.08 1.65 19.34
N ALA A 2 -1.12 2.41 18.82
CA ALA A 2 -0.97 2.57 17.38
C ALA A 2 -0.41 1.28 16.78
N THR A 3 -1.10 0.70 15.80
CA THR A 3 -0.63 -0.48 15.07
C THR A 3 0.17 -0.03 13.86
N ARG A 4 1.46 -0.27 13.93
CA ARG A 4 2.43 0.16 12.91
C ARG A 4 2.54 -0.88 11.81
N ASN A 5 2.75 -0.44 10.58
CA ASN A 5 2.96 -1.34 9.47
C ASN A 5 4.04 -0.85 8.49
N VAL A 6 4.54 -1.79 7.70
CA VAL A 6 5.39 -1.53 6.54
C VAL A 6 4.72 -2.12 5.31
N THR A 7 4.65 -1.36 4.23
CA THR A 7 4.22 -1.84 2.92
C THR A 7 5.42 -1.89 1.98
N MET A 8 5.64 -3.05 1.39
CA MET A 8 6.71 -3.35 0.43
C MET A 8 6.11 -3.61 -0.95
N VAL A 9 6.78 -3.18 -2.00
CA VAL A 9 6.40 -3.51 -3.39
C VAL A 9 7.52 -4.33 -4.01
N VAL A 10 7.19 -5.51 -4.50
CA VAL A 10 8.13 -6.51 -5.05
C VAL A 10 7.62 -6.97 -6.41
N ASP A 11 8.54 -7.27 -7.35
CA ASP A 11 8.15 -7.88 -8.62
C ASP A 11 7.54 -9.27 -8.41
N ARG A 12 6.43 -9.55 -9.07
CA ARG A 12 5.70 -10.83 -9.01
C ARG A 12 6.61 -12.04 -9.29
N LYS A 13 7.56 -11.90 -10.19
CA LYS A 13 8.53 -12.96 -10.51
C LYS A 13 9.29 -13.50 -9.30
N HIS A 14 9.58 -12.65 -8.29
CA HIS A 14 10.26 -13.11 -7.08
C HIS A 14 9.35 -13.99 -6.23
N TYR A 15 8.04 -13.73 -6.18
CA TYR A 15 7.09 -14.66 -5.58
C TYR A 15 7.12 -16.02 -6.26
N GLU A 16 7.10 -16.05 -7.60
CA GLU A 16 7.14 -17.26 -8.41
C GLU A 16 8.44 -18.03 -8.21
N ASP A 17 9.58 -17.35 -8.31
CA ASP A 17 10.92 -17.93 -8.10
C ASP A 17 11.07 -18.57 -6.71
N PHE A 18 10.57 -17.90 -5.66
CA PHE A 18 10.62 -18.39 -4.28
C PHE A 18 9.69 -19.59 -4.07
N THR A 19 8.50 -19.54 -4.64
CA THR A 19 7.52 -20.64 -4.55
C THR A 19 8.03 -21.89 -5.28
N GLU A 20 8.59 -21.74 -6.47
CA GLU A 20 9.18 -22.86 -7.23
C GLU A 20 10.35 -23.51 -6.48
N ARG A 21 11.15 -22.71 -5.77
CA ARG A 21 12.29 -23.22 -4.98
C ARG A 21 11.92 -23.65 -3.57
N MET A 22 10.64 -23.62 -3.21
CA MET A 22 10.14 -23.92 -1.86
C MET A 22 10.84 -23.08 -0.76
N MET A 23 11.15 -21.82 -1.06
CA MET A 23 11.77 -20.89 -0.11
C MET A 23 10.71 -20.13 0.67
N ASP A 24 11.03 -19.73 1.90
CA ASP A 24 10.14 -18.98 2.75
C ASP A 24 9.91 -17.55 2.25
N LEU A 25 8.65 -17.19 2.07
CA LEU A 25 8.20 -15.84 1.75
C LEU A 25 8.04 -15.04 3.04
N THR A 26 9.12 -14.45 3.50
CA THR A 26 9.12 -13.60 4.69
C THR A 26 9.51 -12.15 4.34
N PRO A 27 9.15 -11.15 5.17
CA PRO A 27 9.63 -9.79 4.96
C PRO A 27 11.15 -9.69 4.86
N SER A 28 11.86 -10.49 5.65
CA SER A 28 13.32 -10.52 5.68
C SER A 28 13.91 -10.97 4.35
N THR A 29 13.36 -12.03 3.75
CA THR A 29 13.82 -12.57 2.45
C THR A 29 13.43 -11.67 1.29
N MET A 30 12.32 -10.90 1.41
CA MET A 30 11.83 -10.01 0.34
C MET A 30 12.44 -8.61 0.38
N THR A 31 13.13 -8.22 1.46
CA THR A 31 13.68 -6.87 1.63
C THR A 31 14.64 -6.47 0.49
N GLU A 32 15.51 -7.37 0.04
CA GLU A 32 16.47 -7.07 -1.02
C GLU A 32 15.84 -6.89 -2.42
N TYR A 33 14.63 -7.40 -2.61
CA TYR A 33 13.87 -7.30 -3.87
C TYR A 33 12.85 -6.18 -3.87
N SER A 34 12.69 -5.50 -2.74
CA SER A 34 11.69 -4.45 -2.59
C SER A 34 12.09 -3.16 -3.32
N LYS A 35 11.13 -2.62 -4.09
CA LYS A 35 11.25 -1.31 -4.75
C LYS A 35 11.05 -0.15 -3.77
N VAL A 36 10.28 -0.39 -2.72
CA VAL A 36 9.99 0.59 -1.67
C VAL A 36 9.61 -0.12 -0.39
N ASN A 37 10.02 0.45 0.75
CA ASN A 37 9.58 0.04 2.07
C ASN A 37 8.94 1.27 2.74
N MET A 38 7.61 1.34 2.67
CA MET A 38 6.81 2.45 3.18
C MET A 38 6.26 2.11 4.56
N TYR A 39 6.67 2.87 5.56
CA TYR A 39 6.20 2.73 6.93
C TYR A 39 5.06 3.70 7.23
N LEU A 40 4.02 3.19 7.87
CA LEU A 40 2.91 3.95 8.42
C LEU A 40 2.77 3.67 9.92
N HIS A 41 2.55 4.75 10.69
CA HIS A 41 2.56 4.68 12.16
C HIS A 41 1.24 4.18 12.76
N HIS A 42 0.13 4.24 12.04
CA HIS A 42 -1.21 3.96 12.53
C HIS A 42 -1.96 2.97 11.63
N ASP A 43 -3.00 2.39 12.20
CA ASP A 43 -4.06 1.64 11.50
C ASP A 43 -3.55 0.48 10.61
N GLY A 44 -2.45 -0.19 11.04
CA GLY A 44 -1.80 -1.26 10.30
C GLY A 44 -2.51 -2.62 10.33
N TYR A 45 -3.72 -2.73 10.87
CA TYR A 45 -4.47 -3.97 10.96
C TYR A 45 -4.90 -4.50 9.59
N PRO A 46 -5.00 -5.84 9.42
CA PRO A 46 -5.51 -6.43 8.19
C PRO A 46 -6.89 -5.92 7.75
N GLU A 47 -7.79 -5.69 8.70
CA GLU A 47 -9.15 -5.19 8.50
C GLU A 47 -9.19 -3.71 8.09
N TRP A 48 -8.08 -3.00 8.19
CA TRP A 48 -7.95 -1.61 7.77
C TRP A 48 -6.94 -1.45 6.65
N GLN A 49 -5.65 -1.60 6.93
CA GLN A 49 -4.59 -1.41 5.95
C GLN A 49 -4.68 -2.42 4.79
N GLY A 50 -5.07 -3.68 5.08
CA GLY A 50 -5.30 -4.70 4.05
C GLY A 50 -6.38 -4.27 3.07
N ILE A 51 -7.53 -3.79 3.56
CA ILE A 51 -8.64 -3.26 2.75
C ILE A 51 -8.20 -2.04 1.94
N GLN A 52 -7.48 -1.09 2.57
CA GLN A 52 -7.00 0.12 1.89
C GLN A 52 -6.09 -0.23 0.72
N LEU A 53 -5.11 -1.12 0.93
CA LEU A 53 -4.20 -1.57 -0.12
C LEU A 53 -4.94 -2.32 -1.23
N ALA A 54 -5.91 -3.18 -0.88
CA ALA A 54 -6.69 -3.94 -1.85
C ALA A 54 -7.54 -3.00 -2.73
N ASN A 55 -8.26 -2.06 -2.14
CA ASN A 55 -9.03 -1.04 -2.87
C ASN A 55 -8.12 -0.19 -3.76
N TRP A 56 -6.98 0.24 -3.21
CA TRP A 56 -6.03 1.06 -3.96
C TRP A 56 -5.46 0.31 -5.18
N LEU A 57 -5.11 -0.97 -5.04
CA LEU A 57 -4.62 -1.81 -6.14
C LEU A 57 -5.68 -2.02 -7.21
N GLN A 58 -6.95 -2.23 -6.84
CA GLN A 58 -8.04 -2.34 -7.81
C GLN A 58 -8.24 -1.05 -8.60
N ALA A 59 -8.14 0.10 -7.93
CA ALA A 59 -8.24 1.41 -8.59
C ALA A 59 -7.00 1.74 -9.45
N ASN A 60 -5.86 1.07 -9.22
CA ASN A 60 -4.59 1.30 -9.88
C ASN A 60 -4.01 -0.01 -10.45
N PRO A 61 -4.59 -0.59 -11.51
CA PRO A 61 -4.23 -1.90 -12.02
C PRO A 61 -2.94 -1.86 -12.87
N PHE A 62 -1.83 -1.40 -12.27
CA PHE A 62 -0.54 -1.38 -12.92
C PHE A 62 0.15 -2.73 -12.78
N GLN A 63 0.84 -3.15 -13.85
CA GLN A 63 1.66 -4.37 -13.86
C GLN A 63 3.15 -4.10 -13.63
N ASP A 64 3.56 -2.85 -13.62
CA ASP A 64 4.94 -2.43 -13.34
C ASP A 64 5.10 -2.10 -11.85
N SER A 65 5.89 -2.89 -11.16
CA SER A 65 6.14 -2.76 -9.72
C SER A 65 6.79 -1.42 -9.35
N SER A 66 7.66 -0.87 -10.21
CA SER A 66 8.29 0.44 -9.97
C SER A 66 7.28 1.58 -10.06
N ARG A 67 6.34 1.47 -11.01
CA ARG A 67 5.24 2.43 -11.14
C ARG A 67 4.27 2.35 -9.96
N VAL A 68 3.97 1.13 -9.52
CA VAL A 68 3.15 0.90 -8.31
C VAL A 68 3.84 1.51 -7.09
N ALA A 69 5.13 1.25 -6.90
CA ALA A 69 5.90 1.80 -5.78
C ALA A 69 5.88 3.34 -5.77
N ALA A 70 6.16 3.97 -6.92
CA ALA A 70 6.16 5.44 -7.04
C ALA A 70 4.77 6.04 -6.75
N LYS A 71 3.71 5.43 -7.29
CA LYS A 71 2.34 5.92 -7.10
C LYS A 71 1.84 5.69 -5.69
N LEU A 72 2.18 4.55 -5.08
CA LEU A 72 1.83 4.25 -3.69
C LEU A 72 2.39 5.33 -2.76
N VAL A 73 3.68 5.66 -2.90
CA VAL A 73 4.32 6.73 -2.10
C VAL A 73 3.67 8.09 -2.37
N HIS A 74 3.40 8.41 -3.64
CA HIS A 74 2.75 9.67 -4.00
C HIS A 74 1.38 9.83 -3.36
N ASP A 75 0.56 8.78 -3.40
CA ASP A 75 -0.81 8.82 -2.92
C ASP A 75 -0.87 8.84 -1.37
N HIS A 76 0.11 8.22 -0.69
CA HIS A 76 0.21 8.19 0.77
C HIS A 76 1.13 9.26 1.38
N TYR A 77 1.66 10.19 0.58
CA TYR A 77 2.55 11.24 1.07
C TYR A 77 1.91 12.09 2.18
N TYR A 78 0.61 12.35 2.10
CA TYR A 78 -0.13 13.13 3.11
C TYR A 78 -0.44 12.35 4.39
N ASP A 79 -0.29 11.03 4.39
CA ASP A 79 -0.58 10.16 5.53
C ASP A 79 0.62 10.02 6.48
N SER A 80 1.60 10.91 6.38
CA SER A 80 2.83 10.87 7.19
C SER A 80 3.58 9.54 7.04
N CYS A 81 3.75 9.08 5.81
CA CYS A 81 4.55 7.90 5.52
C CYS A 81 6.05 8.20 5.62
N TYR A 82 6.82 7.19 5.99
CA TYR A 82 8.28 7.24 6.00
C TYR A 82 8.84 6.13 5.11
N LEU A 83 9.94 6.41 4.42
CA LEU A 83 10.61 5.42 3.59
C LEU A 83 11.88 4.93 4.28
N TYR A 84 12.09 3.62 4.29
CA TYR A 84 13.23 3.00 4.93
C TYR A 84 13.98 2.06 3.97
N ASN A 85 15.30 2.05 4.07
CA ASN A 85 16.12 1.13 3.29
C ASN A 85 16.02 -0.31 3.83
N ASN A 86 15.87 -0.46 5.14
CA ASN A 86 15.76 -1.77 5.77
C ASN A 86 14.60 -1.78 6.78
N PRO A 87 13.45 -2.32 6.41
CA PRO A 87 12.27 -2.39 7.27
C PRO A 87 12.44 -3.30 8.49
N ASN A 88 13.39 -4.27 8.46
CA ASN A 88 13.64 -5.17 9.57
C ASN A 88 14.26 -4.48 10.81
N GLN A 89 14.68 -3.21 10.66
CA GLN A 89 15.21 -2.40 11.76
C GLN A 89 14.14 -1.52 12.42
N ILE A 90 12.90 -1.60 11.96
CA ILE A 90 11.79 -0.77 12.43
C ILE A 90 10.86 -1.64 13.27
N ASP A 91 10.51 -1.15 14.46
CA ASP A 91 9.48 -1.78 15.28
C ASP A 91 8.10 -1.56 14.64
N HIS A 92 7.53 -2.62 14.06
CA HIS A 92 6.20 -2.64 13.45
C HIS A 92 5.56 -4.00 13.59
N GLN A 93 4.25 -4.05 13.63
CA GLN A 93 3.51 -5.30 13.82
C GLN A 93 3.26 -6.01 12.50
N TYR A 94 2.77 -5.31 11.47
CA TYR A 94 2.42 -5.94 10.20
C TYR A 94 3.32 -5.49 9.06
N THR A 95 3.70 -6.44 8.21
CA THR A 95 4.30 -6.17 6.90
C THR A 95 3.36 -6.62 5.81
N TYR A 96 3.07 -5.74 4.87
CA TYR A 96 2.36 -6.04 3.63
C TYR A 96 3.35 -6.09 2.49
N ILE A 97 3.34 -7.18 1.72
CA ILE A 97 4.15 -7.31 0.51
C ILE A 97 3.22 -7.40 -0.68
N LEU A 98 3.31 -6.41 -1.56
CA LEU A 98 2.56 -6.34 -2.81
C LEU A 98 3.41 -6.97 -3.91
N PHE A 99 3.03 -8.15 -4.38
CA PHE A 99 3.67 -8.80 -5.51
C PHE A 99 2.97 -8.36 -6.80
N VAL A 100 3.66 -7.53 -7.57
CA VAL A 100 3.12 -6.85 -8.76
C VAL A 100 3.92 -7.27 -10.00
N GLY A 101 3.23 -7.57 -11.10
CA GLY A 101 3.86 -7.96 -12.36
C GLY A 101 2.83 -8.51 -13.33
N ASP A 102 3.32 -9.26 -14.31
CA ASP A 102 2.45 -9.98 -15.22
C ASP A 102 1.62 -11.01 -14.46
N GLY A 103 0.31 -10.99 -14.70
CA GLY A 103 -0.65 -11.84 -14.01
C GLY A 103 -1.36 -11.12 -12.86
N GLU A 104 -1.84 -11.89 -11.90
CA GLU A 104 -2.65 -11.40 -10.79
C GLU A 104 -1.78 -10.84 -9.67
N THR A 105 -2.06 -9.61 -9.22
CA THR A 105 -1.39 -9.02 -8.06
C THR A 105 -1.77 -9.79 -6.79
N LEU A 106 -0.78 -10.05 -5.92
CA LEU A 106 -1.01 -10.66 -4.61
C LEU A 106 -0.59 -9.72 -3.48
N ILE A 107 -1.31 -9.81 -2.37
CA ILE A 107 -1.00 -9.17 -1.11
C ILE A 107 -0.66 -10.25 -0.09
N LEU A 108 0.56 -10.25 0.41
CA LEU A 108 0.95 -11.02 1.58
C LEU A 108 0.89 -10.12 2.79
N CYS A 109 0.19 -10.53 3.84
CA CYS A 109 0.24 -9.91 5.16
C CYS A 109 1.00 -10.82 6.12
N TYR A 110 1.98 -10.26 6.81
CA TYR A 110 2.83 -10.97 7.76
C TYR A 110 2.79 -10.26 9.12
N ASP A 111 2.52 -11.00 10.19
CA ASP A 111 2.59 -10.51 11.56
C ASP A 111 3.99 -10.77 12.12
N GLN A 112 4.75 -9.69 12.34
CA GLN A 112 6.13 -9.73 12.82
C GLN A 112 6.23 -10.24 14.27
N TYR A 113 5.22 -9.94 15.10
CA TYR A 113 5.27 -10.33 16.52
C TYR A 113 5.00 -11.82 16.71
N SER A 114 4.09 -12.40 15.95
CA SER A 114 3.84 -13.84 15.96
C SER A 114 4.72 -14.62 14.97
N ASN A 115 5.51 -13.92 14.16
CA ASN A 115 6.38 -14.46 13.11
C ASN A 115 5.64 -15.43 12.19
N ARG A 116 4.48 -15.00 11.65
CA ARG A 116 3.65 -15.84 10.79
C ARG A 116 2.98 -15.06 9.68
N GLN A 117 2.72 -15.76 8.59
CA GLN A 117 1.85 -15.29 7.54
C GLN A 117 0.40 -15.24 8.04
N VAL A 118 -0.25 -14.08 7.90
CA VAL A 118 -1.67 -13.89 8.21
C VAL A 118 -2.52 -14.31 7.02
N PHE A 119 -2.14 -13.82 5.82
CA PHE A 119 -2.76 -14.22 4.56
C PHE A 119 -1.81 -13.99 3.37
N LEU A 120 -2.11 -14.65 2.26
CA LEU A 120 -1.58 -14.39 0.91
C LEU A 120 -2.77 -14.49 -0.03
N MET A 121 -3.24 -13.37 -0.56
CA MET A 121 -4.51 -13.24 -1.26
C MET A 121 -4.41 -12.22 -2.38
N THR A 122 -5.30 -12.34 -3.36
CA THR A 122 -5.56 -11.27 -4.32
C THR A 122 -6.26 -10.09 -3.65
N PRO A 123 -6.22 -8.88 -4.23
CA PRO A 123 -6.98 -7.75 -3.71
C PRO A 123 -8.47 -8.05 -3.53
N GLN A 124 -9.08 -8.78 -4.48
CA GLN A 124 -10.50 -9.14 -4.39
C GLN A 124 -10.80 -10.09 -3.23
N GLU A 125 -9.94 -11.08 -2.98
CA GLU A 125 -10.10 -12.01 -1.86
C GLU A 125 -9.96 -11.31 -0.50
N VAL A 126 -9.04 -10.32 -0.40
CA VAL A 126 -8.90 -9.49 0.81
C VAL A 126 -10.19 -8.72 1.09
N LEU A 127 -10.76 -8.09 0.05
CA LEU A 127 -12.02 -7.35 0.19
C LEU A 127 -13.17 -8.28 0.60
N ASN A 128 -13.32 -9.41 -0.06
CA ASN A 128 -14.37 -10.38 0.27
C ASN A 128 -14.25 -10.83 1.73
N LYS A 129 -13.03 -11.19 2.18
CA LYS A 129 -12.80 -11.67 3.53
C LYS A 129 -13.12 -10.66 4.63
N TYR A 130 -12.68 -9.41 4.45
CA TYR A 130 -12.73 -8.40 5.53
C TYR A 130 -13.89 -7.42 5.39
N MET A 131 -14.52 -7.30 4.21
CA MET A 131 -15.71 -6.46 4.06
C MET A 131 -17.01 -7.22 4.33
N GLU A 132 -17.05 -8.55 4.13
CA GLU A 132 -18.22 -9.37 4.49
C GLU A 132 -18.42 -9.45 6.01
N ASP A 133 -17.34 -9.40 6.80
CA ASP A 133 -17.39 -9.41 8.27
C ASP A 133 -17.74 -8.04 8.88
N MET A 134 -17.68 -6.95 8.09
CA MET A 134 -18.14 -5.63 8.52
C MET A 134 -19.65 -5.53 8.37
N ASP A 135 -20.35 -5.80 9.47
CA ASP A 135 -21.79 -5.58 9.54
C ASP A 135 -22.06 -4.07 9.35
N TYR A 136 -22.53 -3.69 8.16
CA TYR A 136 -22.79 -2.30 7.76
C TYR A 136 -23.84 -1.59 8.67
N THR A 137 -24.43 -2.32 9.61
CA THR A 137 -25.44 -1.79 10.54
C THR A 137 -24.84 -0.81 11.57
N ASP A 138 -23.54 -0.90 11.87
CA ASP A 138 -22.87 0.02 12.80
C ASP A 138 -22.59 1.40 12.18
N PHE A 139 -22.67 1.55 10.86
CA PHE A 139 -22.47 2.82 10.16
C PHE A 139 -23.77 3.64 9.94
N ALA A 140 -24.93 3.04 10.14
CA ALA A 140 -26.21 3.69 9.82
C ALA A 140 -26.76 4.63 10.93
N GLY A 141 -26.11 4.76 12.08
CA GLY A 141 -26.61 5.47 13.24
C GLY A 141 -25.75 6.60 13.81
N GLY A 142 -24.55 6.84 13.30
CA GLY A 142 -23.67 7.90 13.79
C GLY A 142 -23.41 8.96 12.73
N GLU A 143 -23.57 10.24 13.11
CA GLU A 143 -23.03 11.33 12.30
C GLU A 143 -21.57 11.03 11.96
N ILE A 144 -21.28 10.84 10.68
CA ILE A 144 -19.90 10.68 10.16
C ILE A 144 -19.19 11.99 10.50
N ARG A 145 -18.41 11.99 11.58
CA ARG A 145 -17.41 13.03 11.79
C ARG A 145 -16.40 12.92 10.67
N ASN A 146 -16.36 13.94 9.83
CA ASN A 146 -15.63 14.05 8.56
C ASN A 146 -14.09 14.01 8.67
N ASP A 147 -13.52 13.47 9.73
CA ASP A 147 -12.07 13.50 9.97
C ASP A 147 -11.33 12.28 9.42
N ARG A 148 -12.05 11.28 8.90
CA ARG A 148 -11.45 10.11 8.26
C ARG A 148 -12.25 9.75 7.01
N GLN A 149 -11.91 10.35 5.88
CA GLN A 149 -12.43 9.91 4.60
C GLN A 149 -11.82 8.53 4.28
N VAL A 150 -12.62 7.48 4.43
CA VAL A 150 -12.37 6.22 3.72
C VAL A 150 -12.57 6.55 2.24
N MET A 151 -11.48 6.68 1.48
CA MET A 151 -11.57 6.86 0.04
C MET A 151 -11.98 5.52 -0.57
N VAL A 152 -13.28 5.31 -0.66
CA VAL A 152 -13.84 4.25 -1.52
C VAL A 152 -13.72 4.79 -2.94
N TYR A 153 -12.73 4.31 -3.69
CA TYR A 153 -12.63 4.59 -5.12
C TYR A 153 -13.71 3.79 -5.85
N THR A 154 -14.89 4.38 -6.02
CA THR A 154 -15.88 3.85 -6.96
C THR A 154 -15.44 4.20 -8.38
N SER A 155 -15.62 3.29 -9.33
CA SER A 155 -15.27 3.46 -10.75
C SER A 155 -15.97 4.65 -11.44
N ASP A 156 -16.90 5.30 -10.76
CA ASP A 156 -17.72 6.41 -11.28
C ASP A 156 -17.26 7.80 -10.83
N SER A 157 -16.08 7.93 -10.21
CA SER A 157 -15.53 9.26 -9.91
C SER A 157 -15.22 10.00 -11.21
N PRO A 158 -15.80 11.20 -11.45
CA PRO A 158 -15.56 11.94 -12.68
C PRO A 158 -14.05 12.26 -12.77
N LYS A 159 -13.45 11.90 -13.89
CA LYS A 159 -12.07 12.28 -14.22
C LYS A 159 -11.98 13.80 -14.13
N LYS A 160 -11.37 14.33 -13.06
CA LYS A 160 -10.96 15.72 -13.03
C LYS A 160 -9.86 15.88 -14.05
N ASP A 161 -10.16 16.61 -15.13
CA ASP A 161 -9.16 17.07 -16.09
C ASP A 161 -8.09 17.84 -15.31
N SER A 162 -6.95 17.19 -15.14
CA SER A 162 -5.76 17.84 -14.58
C SER A 162 -5.06 18.62 -15.68
N THR A 163 -5.62 19.78 -16.06
CA THR A 163 -4.83 20.81 -16.69
C THR A 163 -3.89 21.39 -15.64
N CYS A 164 -2.71 20.80 -15.52
CA CYS A 164 -1.61 21.39 -14.78
C CYS A 164 -1.14 22.66 -15.51
N ASN A 165 -1.70 23.80 -15.15
CA ASN A 165 -1.15 25.10 -15.54
C ASN A 165 0.11 25.37 -14.73
N TYR A 166 1.27 24.96 -15.23
CA TYR A 166 2.56 25.48 -14.81
C TYR A 166 2.74 26.87 -15.43
N SER A 167 2.19 27.90 -14.81
CA SER A 167 2.50 29.29 -15.11
C SER A 167 3.17 29.92 -13.90
N GLY A 168 4.45 30.18 -14.02
CA GLY A 168 5.13 31.19 -13.24
C GLY A 168 6.09 30.71 -12.17
N LEU A 169 7.36 30.67 -12.55
CA LEU A 169 8.44 31.28 -11.77
C LEU A 169 9.72 31.32 -12.66
N ARG A 170 9.78 32.33 -13.52
CA ARG A 170 11.07 32.80 -14.04
C ARG A 170 11.66 33.76 -13.02
N SER A 171 12.63 33.29 -12.27
CA SER A 171 13.55 34.16 -11.53
C SER A 171 14.85 34.24 -12.31
N THR A 172 14.98 35.31 -13.11
CA THR A 172 16.23 35.73 -13.68
C THR A 172 17.05 36.40 -12.58
N LYS A 173 18.07 35.75 -12.09
CA LYS A 173 19.19 36.44 -11.42
C LYS A 173 20.30 36.66 -12.46
N SER A 174 20.41 37.91 -12.93
CA SER A 174 21.59 38.42 -13.64
C SER A 174 22.74 38.56 -12.65
N TYR A 175 23.85 37.89 -12.90
CA TYR A 175 25.12 38.24 -12.34
C TYR A 175 25.83 39.15 -13.36
N THR A 176 26.08 40.36 -12.99
CA THR A 176 27.07 41.27 -13.60
C THR A 176 28.26 41.37 -12.67
N ASP A 177 29.43 41.07 -13.25
CA ASP A 177 30.83 41.39 -12.89
C ASP A 177 31.25 41.29 -11.41
#